data_bb27757edd0a5176d5d2dea5c5353831
#
_entry.id   bb27757edd0a5176d5d2dea5c5353831
#
_cell.length_a   1.000
_cell.length_b   1.000
_cell.length_c   1.000
_cell.angle_alpha   90.00
_cell.angle_beta   90.00
_cell.angle_gamma   90.00
#
_symmetry.space_group_name_H-M   'P 1'
#
loop_
_entity.id
_entity.type
_entity.pdbx_description
1 polymer ?
#
loop_
_entity_poly.entity_id
_entity_poly.type
_entity_poly.pdbx_seq_one_letter_code
_entity_poly.pdbx_strand_id
1 'polypeptide(L)'
;FICLLSAPYATASLELASGITLNTLNGEVIDNVEDAVFTSGENQLVLDYTGYLSDKGKREFISTVPYIMVVNVPENADVDIDLLSRKYAKIEKNVDRELPIFSISVNGDDAEVVQEVLPPSQGALPYGDIPQLVKDYNKERGLVFDS
;
A
#
# COMPACT_ATOMS: atom_id res chain seq x y z
N PHE A 1 13.96 9.38 -39.24
CA PHE A 1 14.13 9.29 -38.53
C PHE A 1 13.57 9.19 -37.49
N ILE A 2 13.61 8.82 -36.92
CA ILE A 2 13.08 8.68 -36.02
C ILE A 2 13.25 8.88 -34.92
N CYS A 3 12.94 9.20 -34.51
CA CYS A 3 13.15 9.53 -33.39
C CYS A 3 12.73 8.80 -32.38
N LEU A 4 13.12 8.40 -31.99
CA LEU A 4 12.76 7.95 -31.01
C LEU A 4 12.60 8.40 -29.99
N LEU A 5 12.17 8.70 -29.83
CA LEU A 5 11.72 9.11 -28.85
C LEU A 5 11.53 8.34 -27.83
N SER A 6 12.20 8.19 -27.15
CA SER A 6 11.88 7.81 -25.83
C SER A 6 10.78 8.67 -25.38
N ALA A 7 9.64 8.12 -25.41
CA ALA A 7 8.58 8.69 -24.66
C ALA A 7 9.14 8.94 -23.27
N PRO A 8 9.02 10.14 -22.74
CA PRO A 8 9.36 10.37 -21.37
C PRO A 8 8.54 9.36 -20.58
N TYR A 9 9.20 8.62 -19.73
CA TYR A 9 8.48 7.75 -18.85
C TYR A 9 7.54 8.60 -18.05
N ALA A 10 6.27 8.33 -18.20
CA ALA A 10 5.28 8.91 -17.34
C ALA A 10 5.53 8.35 -15.97
N THR A 11 6.26 9.07 -15.15
CA THR A 11 6.51 8.65 -13.78
C THR A 11 5.41 9.18 -12.91
N ALA A 12 4.60 8.27 -12.38
CA ALA A 12 3.68 8.61 -11.33
C ALA A 12 4.50 8.84 -10.05
N SER A 13 4.08 9.79 -9.24
CA SER A 13 4.71 10.06 -7.96
C SER A 13 3.92 9.37 -6.85
N LEU A 14 4.63 9.03 -5.76
CA LEU A 14 4.01 8.44 -4.59
C LEU A 14 4.49 9.18 -3.34
N GLU A 15 3.54 9.68 -2.55
CA GLU A 15 3.83 10.22 -1.24
C GLU A 15 3.13 9.39 -0.18
N LEU A 16 3.90 8.94 0.80
CA LEU A 16 3.38 8.21 1.95
C LEU A 16 3.46 9.10 3.17
N ALA A 17 2.35 9.23 3.89
CA ALA A 17 2.36 9.94 5.16
C ALA A 17 3.28 9.21 6.16
N SER A 18 3.77 9.97 7.13
CA SER A 18 4.71 9.44 8.12
C SER A 18 4.18 8.18 8.79
N GLY A 19 5.03 7.17 8.88
CA GLY A 19 4.71 5.89 9.51
C GLY A 19 4.16 4.83 8.57
N ILE A 20 3.79 5.20 7.35
CA ILE A 20 3.27 4.26 6.36
C ILE A 20 4.44 3.69 5.58
N THR A 21 4.47 2.37 5.46
CA THR A 21 5.49 1.65 4.72
C THR A 21 4.87 0.92 3.55
N LEU A 22 5.46 1.08 2.37
CA LEU A 22 5.13 0.28 1.20
C LEU A 22 6.06 -0.93 1.20
N ASN A 23 5.50 -2.10 1.49
CA ASN A 23 6.29 -3.34 1.58
C ASN A 23 6.58 -3.94 0.22
N THR A 24 5.55 -4.04 -0.62
CA THR A 24 5.70 -4.55 -1.98
C THR A 24 4.87 -3.71 -2.95
N LEU A 25 5.34 -3.64 -4.17
CA LEU A 25 4.61 -3.04 -5.30
C LEU A 25 4.68 -4.03 -6.45
N ASN A 26 3.50 -4.50 -6.87
CA ASN A 26 3.38 -5.50 -7.94
C ASN A 26 4.27 -6.72 -7.67
N GLY A 27 4.30 -7.14 -6.42
CA GLY A 27 5.03 -8.33 -6.00
C GLY A 27 6.50 -8.13 -5.69
N GLU A 28 7.06 -6.95 -5.95
CA GLU A 28 8.45 -6.67 -5.69
C GLU A 28 8.65 -5.92 -4.38
N VAL A 29 9.66 -6.33 -3.62
CA VAL A 29 10.02 -5.68 -2.37
C VAL A 29 10.49 -4.26 -2.66
N ILE A 30 9.96 -3.31 -1.90
CA ILE A 30 10.35 -1.91 -1.99
C ILE A 30 11.10 -1.55 -0.71
N ASP A 31 12.41 -1.35 -0.82
CA ASP A 31 13.24 -0.95 0.31
C ASP A 31 13.20 0.56 0.51
N ASN A 32 13.02 1.29 -0.57
CA ASN A 32 13.03 2.74 -0.55
C ASN A 32 11.89 3.24 -1.44
N VAL A 33 10.99 4.04 -0.88
CA VAL A 33 9.82 4.52 -1.61
C VAL A 33 10.19 5.26 -2.91
N GLU A 34 11.37 5.86 -2.94
CA GLU A 34 11.86 6.55 -4.14
C GLU A 34 12.07 5.60 -5.31
N ASP A 35 12.27 4.32 -5.03
CA ASP A 35 12.50 3.31 -6.05
C ASP A 35 11.20 2.68 -6.55
N ALA A 36 10.06 3.07 -5.97
CA ALA A 36 8.78 2.54 -6.39
C ALA A 36 8.40 3.07 -7.78
N VAL A 37 8.15 2.16 -8.70
CA VAL A 37 7.75 2.52 -10.06
C VAL A 37 6.40 1.91 -10.35
N PHE A 38 5.39 2.77 -10.54
CA PHE A 38 4.06 2.33 -10.93
C PHE A 38 4.01 2.00 -12.41
N THR A 39 3.24 0.98 -12.75
CA THR A 39 2.82 0.79 -14.14
C THR A 39 1.55 1.60 -14.35
N SER A 40 1.29 2.02 -15.58
CA SER A 40 0.03 2.67 -15.90
C SER A 40 -1.09 1.64 -15.79
N GLY A 41 -2.11 1.94 -15.00
CA GLY A 41 -3.21 1.02 -14.75
C GLY A 41 -3.19 0.48 -13.34
N GLU A 42 -3.57 -0.77 -13.17
CA GLU A 42 -3.69 -1.39 -11.86
C GLU A 42 -2.35 -1.77 -11.27
N ASN A 43 -2.14 -1.37 -10.03
CA ASN A 43 -0.93 -1.70 -9.27
C ASN A 43 -1.34 -2.30 -7.94
N GLN A 44 -0.65 -3.35 -7.54
CA GLN A 44 -0.91 -4.03 -6.28
C GLN A 44 0.08 -3.57 -5.23
N LEU A 45 -0.43 -3.05 -4.13
CA LEU A 45 0.38 -2.52 -3.03
C LEU A 45 0.14 -3.31 -1.77
N VAL A 46 1.20 -3.48 -0.98
CA VAL A 46 1.08 -3.96 0.41
C VAL A 46 1.63 -2.87 1.31
N LEU A 47 0.77 -2.39 2.19
CA LEU A 47 1.08 -1.26 3.08
C LEU A 47 0.85 -1.65 4.53
N ASP A 48 1.66 -1.08 5.42
CA ASP A 48 1.36 -1.13 6.84
C ASP A 48 1.68 0.22 7.48
N TYR A 49 1.31 0.36 8.73
CA TYR A 49 1.55 1.59 9.48
C TYR A 49 2.18 1.25 10.83
N THR A 50 3.20 2.03 11.19
CA THR A 50 3.82 1.97 12.51
C THR A 50 4.05 3.39 13.00
N GLY A 51 3.55 3.70 14.18
CA GLY A 51 3.72 5.03 14.72
C GLY A 51 2.87 5.28 15.95
N TYR A 52 2.78 6.54 16.32
CA TYR A 52 2.03 6.96 17.49
C TYR A 52 0.79 7.73 17.05
N LEU A 53 -0.35 7.36 17.59
CA LEU A 53 -1.63 8.00 17.27
C LEU A 53 -2.23 8.61 18.53
N SER A 54 -3.11 9.59 18.32
CA SER A 54 -3.78 10.28 19.42
C SER A 54 -4.80 9.38 20.12
N ASP A 55 -4.77 9.35 21.44
CA ASP A 55 -5.72 8.59 22.23
C ASP A 55 -6.03 9.38 23.51
N LYS A 56 -7.16 10.09 23.51
CA LYS A 56 -7.64 10.85 24.68
C LYS A 56 -6.60 11.79 25.27
N GLY A 57 -5.93 12.55 24.41
CA GLY A 57 -4.91 13.49 24.83
C GLY A 57 -3.53 12.89 25.04
N LYS A 58 -3.39 11.59 24.83
CA LYS A 58 -2.14 10.86 24.90
C LYS A 58 -1.76 10.35 23.53
N ARG A 59 -0.56 9.79 23.41
CA ARG A 59 -0.11 9.17 22.18
C ARG A 59 0.11 7.68 22.45
N GLU A 60 -0.51 6.86 21.61
CA GLU A 60 -0.40 5.41 21.71
C GLU A 60 0.34 4.86 20.50
N PHE A 61 1.25 3.94 20.76
CA PHE A 61 1.98 3.26 19.70
C PHE A 61 1.09 2.18 19.08
N ILE A 62 1.14 2.08 17.75
CA ILE A 62 0.49 1.00 17.02
C ILE A 62 1.39 0.55 15.87
N SER A 63 1.43 -0.75 15.64
CA SER A 63 2.06 -1.34 14.47
C SER A 63 1.03 -2.28 13.85
N THR A 64 0.57 -1.95 12.66
CA THR A 64 -0.54 -2.70 12.04
C THR A 64 -0.03 -3.91 11.26
N VAL A 65 -0.94 -4.85 11.02
CA VAL A 65 -0.70 -5.91 10.04
C VAL A 65 -0.67 -5.30 8.64
N PRO A 66 -0.04 -5.97 7.67
CA PRO A 66 -0.03 -5.45 6.30
C PRO A 66 -1.39 -5.60 5.63
N TYR A 67 -1.73 -4.60 4.84
CA TYR A 67 -2.93 -4.59 4.00
C TYR A 67 -2.51 -4.69 2.54
N ILE A 68 -3.28 -5.44 1.76
CA ILE A 68 -3.07 -5.57 0.33
C ILE A 68 -4.21 -4.88 -0.41
N MET A 69 -3.89 -4.19 -1.50
CA MET A 69 -4.86 -3.44 -2.26
C MET A 69 -4.40 -3.23 -3.69
N VAL A 70 -5.36 -2.95 -4.57
CA VAL A 70 -5.08 -2.63 -5.97
C VAL A 70 -5.51 -1.20 -6.21
N VAL A 71 -4.58 -0.38 -6.71
CA VAL A 71 -4.82 1.03 -6.99
C VAL A 71 -4.63 1.27 -8.49
N ASN A 72 -5.61 1.92 -9.11
CA ASN A 72 -5.50 2.30 -10.52
C ASN A 72 -4.73 3.62 -10.59
N VAL A 73 -3.58 3.60 -11.24
CA VAL A 73 -2.68 4.75 -11.33
C VAL A 73 -2.54 5.16 -12.80
N PRO A 74 -3.16 6.27 -13.21
CA PRO A 74 -2.98 6.80 -14.56
C PRO A 74 -1.54 7.27 -14.78
N GLU A 75 -1.18 7.46 -16.04
CA GLU A 75 0.13 8.01 -16.38
C GLU A 75 0.32 9.38 -15.71
N ASN A 76 1.51 9.64 -15.20
CA ASN A 76 1.87 10.91 -14.56
C ASN A 76 1.00 11.28 -13.37
N ALA A 77 0.34 10.32 -12.75
CA ALA A 77 -0.53 10.61 -11.62
C ALA A 77 0.28 10.85 -10.34
N ASP A 78 -0.28 11.67 -9.46
CA ASP A 78 0.26 11.88 -8.13
C ASP A 78 -0.60 11.05 -7.17
N VAL A 79 0.03 10.09 -6.51
CA VAL A 79 -0.64 9.21 -5.55
C VAL A 79 -0.21 9.59 -4.15
N ASP A 80 -1.19 9.88 -3.29
CA ASP A 80 -0.95 10.19 -1.89
C ASP A 80 -1.66 9.17 -1.02
N ILE A 81 -0.95 8.64 -0.05
CA ILE A 81 -1.51 7.66 0.87
C ILE A 81 -1.31 8.17 2.31
N ASP A 82 -2.40 8.24 3.04
CA ASP A 82 -2.41 8.64 4.44
C ASP A 82 -3.26 7.62 5.21
N LEU A 83 -3.33 7.79 6.51
CA LEU A 83 -4.32 7.07 7.30
C LEU A 83 -5.67 7.78 7.17
N LEU A 84 -6.75 7.03 7.24
CA LEU A 84 -8.07 7.64 7.18
C LEU A 84 -8.42 8.36 8.49
N SER A 85 -7.64 8.15 9.56
CA SER A 85 -7.79 8.82 10.83
C SER A 85 -6.48 8.80 11.59
N ARG A 86 -6.21 9.82 12.38
CA ARG A 86 -5.03 9.84 13.27
C ARG A 86 -5.42 9.51 14.71
N LYS A 87 -6.62 8.98 14.92
CA LYS A 87 -7.09 8.56 16.24
C LYS A 87 -6.82 7.09 16.44
N TYR A 88 -6.13 6.76 17.51
CA TYR A 88 -5.73 5.38 17.83
C TYR A 88 -6.94 4.45 17.87
N ALA A 89 -8.00 4.85 18.58
CA ALA A 89 -9.18 4.00 18.75
C ALA A 89 -9.83 3.65 17.42
N LYS A 90 -9.83 4.58 16.46
CA LYS A 90 -10.43 4.34 15.15
C LYS A 90 -9.60 3.34 14.35
N ILE A 91 -8.27 3.54 14.33
CA ILE A 91 -7.38 2.65 13.57
C ILE A 91 -7.35 1.26 14.21
N GLU A 92 -7.23 1.19 15.54
CA GLU A 92 -7.23 -0.11 16.24
C GLU A 92 -8.51 -0.89 15.93
N LYS A 93 -9.65 -0.23 16.02
CA LYS A 93 -10.94 -0.85 15.75
C LYS A 93 -11.01 -1.38 14.34
N ASN A 94 -10.55 -0.59 13.36
CA ASN A 94 -10.61 -0.99 11.97
C ASN A 94 -9.67 -2.16 11.70
N VAL A 95 -8.47 -2.16 12.28
CA VAL A 95 -7.55 -3.30 12.15
C VAL A 95 -8.17 -4.57 12.73
N ASP A 96 -8.75 -4.48 13.93
CA ASP A 96 -9.37 -5.63 14.59
C ASP A 96 -10.52 -6.21 13.78
N ARG A 97 -11.23 -5.36 13.05
CA ARG A 97 -12.38 -5.77 12.24
C ARG A 97 -12.01 -5.99 10.77
N GLU A 98 -10.73 -5.89 10.44
CA GLU A 98 -10.23 -6.01 9.07
C GLU A 98 -10.91 -5.04 8.11
N LEU A 99 -11.16 -3.83 8.60
CA LEU A 99 -11.71 -2.74 7.82
C LEU A 99 -10.58 -1.84 7.31
N PRO A 100 -10.81 -1.05 6.24
CA PRO A 100 -9.79 -0.16 5.71
C PRO A 100 -9.23 0.81 6.74
N ILE A 101 -7.93 1.10 6.64
CA ILE A 101 -7.27 2.08 7.49
C ILE A 101 -6.56 3.18 6.69
N PHE A 102 -6.43 3.01 5.37
CA PHE A 102 -5.72 3.97 4.52
C PHE A 102 -6.68 4.83 3.73
N SER A 103 -6.26 6.06 3.49
CA SER A 103 -6.92 7.01 2.60
C SER A 103 -6.01 7.20 1.40
N ILE A 104 -6.49 6.85 0.22
CA ILE A 104 -5.70 6.94 -1.01
C ILE A 104 -6.31 8.01 -1.89
N SER A 105 -5.49 8.92 -2.38
CA SER A 105 -5.93 9.89 -3.38
C SER A 105 -5.04 9.80 -4.60
N VAL A 106 -5.65 10.03 -5.76
CA VAL A 106 -4.97 10.02 -7.05
C VAL A 106 -5.29 11.35 -7.72
N ASN A 107 -4.25 12.13 -8.00
CA ASN A 107 -4.40 13.48 -8.56
C ASN A 107 -5.31 14.37 -7.72
N GLY A 108 -5.25 14.20 -6.39
CA GLY A 108 -6.03 15.02 -5.46
C GLY A 108 -7.45 14.54 -5.22
N ASP A 109 -7.91 13.52 -5.92
CA ASP A 109 -9.25 12.97 -5.76
C ASP A 109 -9.21 11.68 -4.96
N ASP A 110 -10.15 11.51 -4.04
CA ASP A 110 -10.23 10.29 -3.27
C ASP A 110 -10.50 9.11 -4.19
N ALA A 111 -9.71 8.06 -4.00
CA ALA A 111 -9.88 6.82 -4.75
C ALA A 111 -10.54 5.79 -3.85
N GLU A 112 -11.60 5.16 -4.35
CA GLU A 112 -12.20 4.05 -3.64
C GLU A 112 -11.38 2.80 -3.92
N VAL A 113 -10.75 2.27 -2.89
CA VAL A 113 -9.86 1.12 -3.01
C VAL A 113 -10.30 0.08 -1.99
N VAL A 114 -10.48 -1.15 -2.46
CA VAL A 114 -10.76 -2.26 -1.55
C VAL A 114 -9.45 -2.63 -0.86
N GLN A 115 -9.45 -2.58 0.46
CA GLN A 115 -8.30 -2.89 1.28
C GLN A 115 -8.59 -4.16 2.07
N GLU A 116 -7.69 -5.12 1.96
CA GLU A 116 -7.81 -6.37 2.70
C GLU A 116 -6.57 -6.60 3.53
N VAL A 117 -6.76 -7.16 4.72
CA VAL A 117 -5.61 -7.63 5.49
C VAL A 117 -4.97 -8.77 4.72
N LEU A 118 -3.65 -8.68 4.51
CA LEU A 118 -2.93 -9.76 3.84
C LEU A 118 -2.98 -11.01 4.73
N PRO A 119 -3.48 -12.14 4.22
CA PRO A 119 -3.55 -13.36 5.03
C PRO A 119 -2.16 -13.77 5.52
N PRO A 120 -2.02 -14.06 6.81
CA PRO A 120 -0.73 -14.45 7.36
C PRO A 120 -0.36 -15.89 6.98
N SER A 121 0.94 -16.17 7.08
CA SER A 121 1.38 -17.57 6.98
C SER A 121 1.04 -18.29 8.27
N GLN A 122 1.03 -19.62 8.20
CA GLN A 122 0.92 -20.44 9.39
C GLN A 122 2.32 -20.62 9.96
N GLY A 123 2.47 -20.43 11.26
CA GLY A 123 3.74 -20.59 11.90
C GLY A 123 4.09 -19.44 12.82
N ALA A 124 5.34 -19.44 13.32
CA ALA A 124 5.78 -18.53 14.35
C ALA A 124 5.92 -17.07 13.85
N LEU A 125 6.18 -16.89 12.56
CA LEU A 125 6.35 -15.57 11.98
C LEU A 125 5.30 -15.35 10.88
N PRO A 126 4.07 -14.94 11.25
CA PRO A 126 2.97 -14.85 10.28
C PRO A 126 3.26 -13.96 9.08
N TYR A 127 4.07 -12.92 9.25
CA TYR A 127 4.41 -11.98 8.18
C TYR A 127 5.92 -11.91 7.95
N GLY A 128 6.61 -13.03 8.15
CA GLY A 128 8.07 -13.07 7.99
C GLY A 128 8.53 -13.00 6.54
N ASP A 129 7.67 -13.37 5.59
CA ASP A 129 8.01 -13.37 4.16
C ASP A 129 6.83 -12.81 3.36
N ILE A 130 6.72 -11.50 3.35
CA ILE A 130 5.59 -10.83 2.67
C ILE A 130 5.56 -11.11 1.17
N PRO A 131 6.68 -11.10 0.44
CA PRO A 131 6.63 -11.44 -0.99
C PRO A 131 6.01 -12.80 -1.27
N GLN A 132 6.31 -13.80 -0.43
CA GLN A 132 5.72 -15.13 -0.61
C GLN A 132 4.21 -15.10 -0.33
N LEU A 133 3.78 -14.36 0.69
CA LEU A 133 2.37 -14.21 1.00
C LEU A 133 1.61 -13.57 -0.15
N VAL A 134 2.23 -12.59 -0.82
CA VAL A 134 1.64 -11.94 -1.98
C VAL A 134 1.50 -12.93 -3.14
N LYS A 135 2.54 -13.74 -3.37
CA LYS A 135 2.47 -14.77 -4.41
C LYS A 135 1.33 -15.75 -4.15
N ASP A 136 1.21 -16.20 -2.90
CA ASP A 136 0.14 -17.12 -2.52
C ASP A 136 -1.24 -16.49 -2.68
N TYR A 137 -1.37 -15.23 -2.25
CA TYR A 137 -2.60 -14.47 -2.39
C TYR A 137 -3.03 -14.37 -3.85
N ASN A 138 -2.09 -14.01 -4.72
CA ASN A 138 -2.36 -13.85 -6.15
C ASN A 138 -2.68 -15.20 -6.82
N LYS A 139 -1.96 -16.24 -6.45
CA LYS A 139 -2.19 -17.55 -7.00
C LYS A 139 -3.59 -18.08 -6.69
N GLU A 140 -4.01 -17.92 -5.45
CA GLU A 140 -5.34 -18.36 -5.03
C GLU A 140 -6.47 -17.63 -5.77
N ARG A 141 -6.22 -16.39 -6.17
CA ARG A 141 -7.22 -15.53 -6.80
C ARG A 141 -7.06 -15.37 -8.30
N GLY A 142 -6.05 -16.03 -8.87
CA GLY A 142 -5.81 -15.94 -10.32
C GLY A 142 -5.36 -14.54 -10.76
N LEU A 143 -4.67 -13.82 -9.90
CA LEU A 143 -4.20 -12.46 -10.20
C LEU A 143 -2.74 -12.49 -10.65
N VAL A 144 -2.39 -11.57 -11.55
CA VAL A 144 -1.03 -11.41 -12.04
C VAL A 144 -0.66 -9.92 -11.96
N PHE A 145 0.34 -9.63 -11.13
CA PHE A 145 0.90 -8.28 -11.00
C PHE A 145 2.41 -8.39 -11.07
N ASP A 146 2.92 -8.44 -12.28
CA ASP A 146 4.37 -8.48 -12.50
C ASP A 146 4.88 -7.10 -12.83
N SER A 147 6.06 -6.78 -12.28
CA SER A 147 6.73 -5.54 -12.64
C SER A 147 7.54 -5.70 -13.92
#